data_a9008c38b98808f044f5172a4b736227
#
_entry.id   a9008c38b98808f044f5172a4b736227
#
_cell.length_a   1.000
_cell.length_b   1.000
_cell.length_c   1.000
_cell.angle_alpha   90.00
_cell.angle_beta   90.00
_cell.angle_gamma   90.00
#
_symmetry.space_group_name_H-M   'P 1'
#
loop_
_entity.id
_entity.type
_entity.pdbx_description
1 polymer ?
#
loop_
_entity_poly.entity_id
_entity_poly.type
_entity_poly.pdbx_seq_one_letter_code
_entity_poly.pdbx_strand_id
1 'polypeptide(L)'
;MTRSTVTSRFEQRSGLAQVITVNGWTLYAHPLFLAQLEKLTSASERARGKDPIAYTSSADAKLLAAIRKLVFEVIPVDPSRPEFRQGGTLGRERKHWFRAKFGNGRFRLFFRYSTAAKIIIFAWVNDSNTLRTYGSKSDAYAVFKSMLDKGNPPEDWEALLEA
;
A
#
# COMPACT_ATOMS: atom_id res chain seq x y z
N MET A 1 -9.10 -16.02 -16.75
CA MET A 1 -8.77 -14.63 -16.41
C MET A 1 -7.64 -14.60 -15.39
N THR A 2 -6.62 -13.86 -15.69
CA THR A 2 -5.44 -13.82 -14.84
C THR A 2 -5.56 -12.74 -13.76
N ARG A 3 -5.16 -13.07 -12.55
CA ARG A 3 -5.05 -12.11 -11.46
C ARG A 3 -3.88 -11.18 -11.74
N SER A 4 -3.91 -10.00 -11.09
CA SER A 4 -2.79 -9.09 -11.16
C SER A 4 -1.51 -9.75 -10.67
N THR A 5 -0.41 -9.52 -11.36
CA THR A 5 0.91 -9.99 -10.94
C THR A 5 1.24 -9.55 -9.52
N VAL A 6 0.84 -8.34 -9.13
CA VAL A 6 1.07 -7.81 -7.77
C VAL A 6 0.40 -8.70 -6.73
N THR A 7 -0.90 -8.94 -6.88
CA THR A 7 -1.66 -9.75 -5.94
C THR A 7 -1.12 -11.17 -5.86
N SER A 8 -0.89 -11.80 -7.02
CA SER A 8 -0.40 -13.17 -7.08
C SER A 8 0.97 -13.33 -6.41
N ARG A 9 1.87 -12.35 -6.61
CA ARG A 9 3.20 -12.39 -6.01
C ARG A 9 3.13 -12.33 -4.50
N PHE A 10 2.25 -11.49 -3.93
CA PHE A 10 2.10 -11.41 -2.48
C PHE A 10 1.40 -12.64 -1.90
N GLU A 11 0.46 -13.22 -2.58
CA GLU A 11 -0.22 -14.43 -2.12
C GLU A 11 0.72 -15.61 -2.02
N GLN A 12 1.69 -15.72 -2.90
CA GLN A 12 2.69 -16.78 -2.87
C GLN A 12 3.56 -16.75 -1.62
N ARG A 13 3.54 -15.66 -0.89
CA ARG A 13 4.32 -15.50 0.33
C ARG A 13 3.89 -16.48 1.43
N SER A 14 2.60 -16.78 1.52
CA SER A 14 2.04 -17.63 2.58
C SER A 14 1.99 -19.08 2.14
N GLY A 15 2.91 -19.89 2.51
CA GLY A 15 2.98 -21.29 2.14
C GLY A 15 4.34 -21.65 1.58
N LEU A 16 4.40 -22.30 0.46
CA LEU A 16 5.66 -22.71 -0.18
C LEU A 16 6.29 -21.58 -0.98
N ALA A 17 5.89 -20.41 -0.72
CA ALA A 17 6.08 -19.29 -1.57
C ALA A 17 7.51 -18.85 -1.70
N GLN A 18 7.80 -18.36 -2.87
CA GLN A 18 9.01 -17.59 -3.11
C GLN A 18 8.84 -16.24 -2.42
N VAL A 19 9.90 -15.84 -1.74
CA VAL A 19 9.96 -14.51 -1.11
C VAL A 19 10.13 -13.47 -2.21
N ILE A 20 9.32 -12.41 -2.17
CA ILE A 20 9.46 -11.30 -3.11
C ILE A 20 10.57 -10.40 -2.63
N THR A 21 11.62 -10.27 -3.44
CA THR A 21 12.76 -9.41 -3.12
C THR A 21 12.99 -8.44 -4.27
N VAL A 22 13.10 -7.15 -3.94
CA VAL A 22 13.40 -6.10 -4.91
C VAL A 22 14.50 -5.22 -4.33
N ASN A 23 15.58 -5.06 -5.08
CA ASN A 23 16.72 -4.25 -4.66
C ASN A 23 17.25 -4.60 -3.26
N GLY A 24 17.25 -5.89 -2.93
CA GLY A 24 17.71 -6.39 -1.63
C GLY A 24 16.69 -6.30 -0.50
N TRP A 25 15.51 -5.73 -0.75
CA TRP A 25 14.43 -5.62 0.24
C TRP A 25 13.42 -6.73 0.05
N THR A 26 13.04 -7.37 1.15
CA THR A 26 11.95 -8.35 1.16
C THR A 26 10.64 -7.61 1.34
N LEU A 27 9.69 -7.83 0.43
CA LEU A 27 8.42 -7.13 0.42
C LEU A 27 7.31 -7.97 1.01
N TYR A 28 6.54 -7.37 1.93
CA TYR A 28 5.37 -7.99 2.53
C TYR A 28 4.16 -7.08 2.36
N ALA A 29 2.98 -7.69 2.26
CA ALA A 29 1.72 -6.95 2.23
C ALA A 29 0.87 -7.37 3.44
N HIS A 30 0.48 -6.39 4.26
CA HIS A 30 -0.48 -6.63 5.32
C HIS A 30 -1.80 -7.10 4.69
N PRO A 31 -2.59 -7.95 5.34
CA PRO A 31 -3.87 -8.43 4.78
C PRO A 31 -4.82 -7.33 4.34
N LEU A 32 -4.82 -6.18 5.02
CA LEU A 32 -5.62 -5.03 4.60
C LEU A 32 -5.20 -4.54 3.22
N PHE A 33 -3.89 -4.37 3.00
CA PHE A 33 -3.37 -3.92 1.71
C PHE A 33 -3.61 -4.97 0.63
N LEU A 34 -3.39 -6.25 0.95
CA LEU A 34 -3.63 -7.34 0.00
C LEU A 34 -5.08 -7.36 -0.47
N ALA A 35 -6.02 -7.20 0.46
CA ALA A 35 -7.44 -7.13 0.13
C ALA A 35 -7.76 -5.95 -0.78
N GLN A 36 -7.10 -4.81 -0.55
CA GLN A 36 -7.27 -3.63 -1.41
C GLN A 36 -6.76 -3.89 -2.83
N LEU A 37 -5.62 -4.56 -2.96
CA LEU A 37 -5.08 -4.94 -4.27
C LEU A 37 -6.01 -5.89 -5.01
N GLU A 38 -6.59 -6.87 -4.31
CA GLU A 38 -7.54 -7.80 -4.90
C GLU A 38 -8.78 -7.09 -5.42
N LYS A 39 -9.29 -6.14 -4.66
CA LYS A 39 -10.45 -5.35 -5.05
C LYS A 39 -10.17 -4.52 -6.31
N LEU A 40 -9.03 -3.85 -6.33
CA LEU A 40 -8.60 -3.05 -7.49
C LEU A 40 -8.36 -3.93 -8.72
N THR A 41 -7.76 -5.10 -8.52
CA THR A 41 -7.52 -6.06 -9.58
C THR A 41 -8.83 -6.52 -10.21
N SER A 42 -9.81 -6.88 -9.38
CA SER A 42 -11.12 -7.31 -9.85
C SER A 42 -11.84 -6.19 -10.63
N ALA A 43 -11.76 -4.96 -10.11
CA ALA A 43 -12.38 -3.82 -10.78
C ALA A 43 -11.72 -3.54 -12.14
N SER A 44 -10.39 -3.62 -12.20
CA SER A 44 -9.64 -3.43 -13.44
C SER A 44 -9.95 -4.52 -14.47
N GLU A 45 -10.09 -5.76 -14.03
CA GLU A 45 -10.44 -6.88 -14.90
C GLU A 45 -11.86 -6.75 -15.45
N ARG A 46 -12.80 -6.27 -14.62
CA ARG A 46 -14.17 -5.99 -15.09
C ARG A 46 -14.16 -4.89 -16.16
N ALA A 47 -13.39 -3.84 -15.96
CA ALA A 47 -13.25 -2.76 -16.95
C ALA A 47 -12.67 -3.29 -18.24
N ARG A 48 -11.67 -4.17 -18.18
CA ARG A 48 -11.06 -4.81 -19.34
C ARG A 48 -12.06 -5.68 -20.10
N GLY A 49 -12.93 -6.39 -19.38
CA GLY A 49 -13.97 -7.21 -20.00
C GLY A 49 -14.99 -6.38 -20.77
N LYS A 50 -15.28 -5.17 -20.30
CA LYS A 50 -16.22 -4.25 -20.96
C LYS A 50 -15.59 -3.55 -22.17
N ASP A 51 -14.34 -3.12 -22.03
CA ASP A 51 -13.62 -2.41 -23.10
C ASP A 51 -12.12 -2.71 -23.00
N PRO A 52 -11.64 -3.73 -23.73
CA PRO A 52 -10.23 -4.13 -23.66
C PRO A 52 -9.25 -3.05 -24.09
N ILE A 53 -9.69 -2.07 -24.85
CA ILE A 53 -8.82 -0.98 -25.32
C ILE A 53 -8.79 0.17 -24.33
N ALA A 54 -9.96 0.58 -23.84
CA ALA A 54 -10.09 1.77 -23.01
C ALA A 54 -9.92 1.51 -21.51
N TYR A 55 -9.86 0.25 -21.04
CA TYR A 55 -9.82 -0.04 -19.60
C TYR A 55 -8.62 0.57 -18.89
N THR A 56 -7.49 0.74 -19.58
CA THR A 56 -6.29 1.36 -19.01
C THR A 56 -6.51 2.81 -18.60
N SER A 57 -7.56 3.45 -19.13
CA SER A 57 -7.95 4.80 -18.76
C SER A 57 -8.88 4.84 -17.56
N SER A 58 -9.36 3.70 -17.07
CA SER A 58 -10.24 3.67 -15.90
C SER A 58 -9.48 4.11 -14.64
N ALA A 59 -10.22 4.70 -13.69
CA ALA A 59 -9.63 5.16 -12.44
C ALA A 59 -8.98 4.01 -11.66
N ASP A 60 -9.64 2.84 -11.63
CA ASP A 60 -9.12 1.67 -10.91
C ASP A 60 -7.86 1.11 -11.54
N ALA A 61 -7.79 1.04 -12.86
CA ALA A 61 -6.60 0.56 -13.54
C ALA A 61 -5.42 1.52 -13.36
N LYS A 62 -5.66 2.82 -13.41
CA LYS A 62 -4.63 3.83 -13.17
C LYS A 62 -4.12 3.78 -11.73
N LEU A 63 -5.02 3.62 -10.78
CA LEU A 63 -4.66 3.53 -9.37
C LEU A 63 -3.83 2.27 -9.11
N LEU A 64 -4.24 1.14 -9.66
CA LEU A 64 -3.50 -0.12 -9.53
C LEU A 64 -2.09 0.00 -10.14
N ALA A 65 -1.98 0.61 -11.32
CA ALA A 65 -0.68 0.80 -11.98
C ALA A 65 0.25 1.71 -11.15
N ALA A 66 -0.29 2.77 -10.55
CA ALA A 66 0.47 3.68 -9.70
C ALA A 66 0.97 2.96 -8.44
N ILE A 67 0.13 2.15 -7.81
CA ILE A 67 0.50 1.36 -6.63
C ILE A 67 1.59 0.35 -6.98
N ARG A 68 1.46 -0.36 -8.10
CA ARG A 68 2.49 -1.31 -8.55
C ARG A 68 3.84 -0.64 -8.73
N LYS A 69 3.85 0.53 -9.33
CA LYS A 69 5.08 1.29 -9.52
C LYS A 69 5.73 1.65 -8.19
N LEU A 70 4.94 2.15 -7.24
CA LEU A 70 5.46 2.49 -5.91
C LEU A 70 6.03 1.26 -5.20
N VAL A 71 5.31 0.16 -5.22
CA VAL A 71 5.66 -1.06 -4.47
C VAL A 71 6.92 -1.73 -5.04
N PHE A 72 7.05 -1.81 -6.36
CA PHE A 72 8.12 -2.59 -6.98
C PHE A 72 9.26 -1.76 -7.58
N GLU A 73 9.04 -0.49 -7.87
CA GLU A 73 10.04 0.31 -8.57
C GLU A 73 10.52 1.55 -7.82
N VAL A 74 9.68 2.14 -6.98
CA VAL A 74 10.02 3.41 -6.31
C VAL A 74 10.48 3.23 -4.88
N ILE A 75 9.63 2.64 -4.03
CA ILE A 75 9.93 2.51 -2.60
C ILE A 75 11.14 1.61 -2.33
N PRO A 76 11.29 0.45 -3.00
CA PRO A 76 12.44 -0.42 -2.73
C PRO A 76 13.79 0.14 -3.16
N VAL A 77 13.83 1.21 -3.93
CA VAL A 77 15.11 1.86 -4.26
C VAL A 77 15.72 2.44 -2.99
N ASP A 78 14.92 3.14 -2.19
CA ASP A 78 15.34 3.64 -0.88
C ASP A 78 14.11 4.04 -0.06
N PRO A 79 13.60 3.13 0.81
CA PRO A 79 12.43 3.45 1.63
C PRO A 79 12.69 4.51 2.68
N SER A 80 13.94 4.87 2.94
CA SER A 80 14.29 5.87 3.94
C SER A 80 14.30 7.30 3.39
N ARG A 81 13.96 7.51 2.14
CA ARG A 81 13.94 8.85 1.56
C ARG A 81 13.13 9.82 2.38
N PRO A 82 13.61 11.08 2.55
CA PRO A 82 12.86 12.09 3.31
C PRO A 82 11.44 12.31 2.80
N GLU A 83 11.20 12.18 1.50
CA GLU A 83 9.88 12.36 0.90
C GLU A 83 8.83 11.36 1.41
N PHE A 84 9.26 10.23 1.97
CA PHE A 84 8.34 9.23 2.54
C PHE A 84 8.02 9.47 4.00
N ARG A 85 8.69 10.42 4.64
CA ARG A 85 8.42 10.74 6.04
C ARG A 85 7.10 11.48 6.14
N GLN A 86 6.25 11.03 7.05
CA GLN A 86 5.04 11.78 7.37
C GLN A 86 5.35 12.79 8.49
N GLY A 87 4.56 13.85 8.55
CA GLY A 87 4.67 14.81 9.65
C GLY A 87 4.09 14.24 10.94
N GLY A 88 3.69 15.09 11.85
CA GLY A 88 3.10 14.66 13.12
C GLY A 88 1.62 14.30 13.06
N THR A 89 1.04 14.14 11.87
CA THR A 89 -0.41 13.98 11.70
C THR A 89 -0.96 12.71 12.36
N LEU A 90 -0.17 11.64 12.42
CA LEU A 90 -0.57 10.39 13.07
C LEU A 90 -0.25 10.35 14.56
N GLY A 91 0.48 11.36 15.08
CA GLY A 91 0.96 11.40 16.44
C GLY A 91 2.49 11.24 16.48
N ARG A 92 3.11 11.79 17.54
CA ARG A 92 4.58 11.78 17.66
C ARG A 92 5.15 10.38 17.79
N GLU A 93 4.45 9.50 18.47
CA GLU A 93 4.86 8.11 18.70
C GLU A 93 4.72 7.24 17.43
N ARG A 94 4.16 7.78 16.37
CA ARG A 94 3.91 7.04 15.11
C ARG A 94 4.79 7.48 13.96
N LYS A 95 5.94 8.08 14.24
CA LYS A 95 6.89 8.50 13.20
C LYS A 95 7.54 7.33 12.46
N HIS A 96 7.42 6.13 12.99
CA HIS A 96 7.89 4.92 12.32
C HIS A 96 7.00 4.48 11.15
N TRP A 97 5.87 5.13 10.96
CA TRP A 97 5.03 4.98 9.78
C TRP A 97 5.47 5.97 8.71
N PHE A 98 5.57 5.50 7.50
CA PHE A 98 5.97 6.26 6.33
C PHE A 98 4.85 6.24 5.30
N ARG A 99 4.88 7.17 4.37
CA ARG A 99 3.88 7.19 3.32
C ARG A 99 4.46 7.70 2.02
N ALA A 100 3.99 7.13 0.90
CA ALA A 100 4.29 7.61 -0.43
C ALA A 100 3.06 8.35 -0.96
N LYS A 101 3.25 9.58 -1.39
CA LYS A 101 2.19 10.39 -2.01
C LYS A 101 2.10 10.06 -3.49
N PHE A 102 0.89 10.00 -4.02
CA PHE A 102 0.67 9.81 -5.45
C PHE A 102 -0.71 10.33 -5.86
N GLY A 103 -1.02 10.28 -7.16
CA GLY A 103 -2.30 10.73 -7.68
C GLY A 103 -2.55 12.21 -7.40
N ASN A 104 -1.63 13.09 -7.77
CA ASN A 104 -1.68 14.53 -7.52
C ASN A 104 -1.82 14.86 -6.03
N GLY A 105 -1.20 14.04 -5.18
CA GLY A 105 -1.20 14.25 -3.75
C GLY A 105 -2.48 13.85 -3.03
N ARG A 106 -3.42 13.21 -3.72
CA ARG A 106 -4.69 12.79 -3.10
C ARG A 106 -4.59 11.47 -2.38
N PHE A 107 -3.66 10.61 -2.80
CA PHE A 107 -3.50 9.26 -2.26
C PHE A 107 -2.23 9.15 -1.46
N ARG A 108 -2.27 8.26 -0.45
CA ARG A 108 -1.14 7.95 0.43
C ARG A 108 -1.06 6.44 0.59
N LEU A 109 0.09 5.85 0.26
CA LEU A 109 0.38 4.45 0.58
C LEU A 109 1.21 4.44 1.85
N PHE A 110 0.68 3.86 2.91
CA PHE A 110 1.36 3.78 4.21
C PHE A 110 2.14 2.48 4.31
N PHE A 111 3.38 2.59 4.79
CA PHE A 111 4.27 1.45 4.93
C PHE A 111 5.22 1.63 6.10
N ARG A 112 5.85 0.53 6.49
CA ARG A 112 6.94 0.52 7.45
C ARG A 112 8.11 -0.26 6.86
N TYR A 113 9.30 -0.06 7.40
CA TYR A 113 10.47 -0.81 6.97
C TYR A 113 11.44 -1.00 8.12
N SER A 114 12.29 -2.03 7.99
CA SER A 114 13.41 -2.28 8.87
C SER A 114 14.68 -2.36 8.04
N THR A 115 15.59 -1.43 8.26
CA THR A 115 16.88 -1.43 7.57
C THR A 115 17.73 -2.63 7.99
N ALA A 116 17.68 -2.98 9.27
CA ALA A 116 18.46 -4.11 9.80
C ALA A 116 18.02 -5.45 9.17
N ALA A 117 16.71 -5.66 9.04
CA ALA A 117 16.17 -6.89 8.46
C ALA A 117 16.00 -6.83 6.94
N LYS A 118 16.10 -5.63 6.35
CA LYS A 118 15.85 -5.41 4.93
C LYS A 118 14.44 -5.83 4.52
N ILE A 119 13.45 -5.39 5.29
CA ILE A 119 12.03 -5.72 5.09
C ILE A 119 11.23 -4.43 4.92
N ILE A 120 10.30 -4.45 3.95
CA ILE A 120 9.29 -3.40 3.76
C ILE A 120 7.92 -4.05 3.90
N ILE A 121 7.04 -3.47 4.71
CA ILE A 121 5.67 -3.94 4.88
C ILE A 121 4.72 -2.85 4.41
N PHE A 122 3.94 -3.13 3.38
CA PHE A 122 2.90 -2.24 2.87
C PHE A 122 1.61 -2.53 3.64
N ALA A 123 1.02 -1.49 4.24
CA ALA A 123 -0.07 -1.70 5.18
C ALA A 123 -1.45 -1.27 4.67
N TRP A 124 -1.52 -0.12 4.01
CA TRP A 124 -2.83 0.42 3.63
C TRP A 124 -2.66 1.58 2.65
N VAL A 125 -3.62 1.72 1.76
CA VAL A 125 -3.74 2.87 0.86
C VAL A 125 -5.15 3.43 0.98
N ASN A 126 -5.30 4.75 0.97
CA ASN A 126 -6.62 5.35 0.97
C ASN A 126 -7.29 5.19 -0.40
N ASP A 127 -8.60 5.39 -0.43
CA ASP A 127 -9.40 5.27 -1.64
C ASP A 127 -10.08 6.60 -2.00
N SER A 128 -10.98 6.57 -2.99
CA SER A 128 -11.70 7.76 -3.43
C SER A 128 -12.62 8.35 -2.36
N ASN A 129 -13.00 7.57 -1.35
CA ASN A 129 -13.84 8.04 -0.25
C ASN A 129 -13.02 8.62 0.90
N THR A 130 -11.70 8.44 0.88
CA THR A 130 -10.80 8.88 1.95
C THR A 130 -9.63 9.69 1.39
N LEU A 131 -9.90 10.51 0.38
CA LEU A 131 -8.88 11.38 -0.20
C LEU A 131 -8.33 12.36 0.82
N ARG A 132 -7.09 12.80 0.61
CA ARG A 132 -6.46 13.76 1.50
C ARG A 132 -7.28 15.05 1.53
N THR A 133 -7.91 15.32 2.67
CA THR A 133 -8.77 16.49 2.88
C THR A 133 -8.49 17.01 4.29
N TYR A 134 -7.75 18.09 4.38
CA TYR A 134 -7.31 18.66 5.66
C TYR A 134 -8.49 18.99 6.57
N GLY A 135 -8.42 18.47 7.81
CA GLY A 135 -9.45 18.73 8.82
C GLY A 135 -10.72 17.91 8.70
N SER A 136 -10.87 17.10 7.67
CA SER A 136 -12.03 16.24 7.49
C SER A 136 -11.87 14.91 8.20
N LYS A 137 -12.97 14.34 8.72
CA LYS A 137 -12.98 13.00 9.31
C LYS A 137 -12.70 11.89 8.28
N SER A 138 -12.96 12.16 7.01
CA SER A 138 -12.71 11.23 5.92
C SER A 138 -11.31 11.40 5.31
N ASP A 139 -10.49 12.31 5.83
CA ASP A 139 -9.12 12.48 5.37
C ASP A 139 -8.31 11.19 5.58
N ALA A 140 -7.41 10.89 4.65
CA ALA A 140 -6.60 9.68 4.68
C ALA A 140 -5.87 9.48 6.03
N TYR A 141 -5.28 10.53 6.59
CA TYR A 141 -4.58 10.43 7.88
C TYR A 141 -5.54 10.20 9.03
N ALA A 142 -6.71 10.85 9.02
CA ALA A 142 -7.70 10.68 10.07
C ALA A 142 -8.23 9.24 10.08
N VAL A 143 -8.47 8.68 8.91
CA VAL A 143 -8.94 7.31 8.76
C VAL A 143 -7.85 6.33 9.23
N PHE A 144 -6.62 6.50 8.77
CA PHE A 144 -5.53 5.60 9.14
C PHE A 144 -5.21 5.69 10.64
N LYS A 145 -5.23 6.89 11.20
CA LYS A 145 -5.05 7.09 12.66
C LYS A 145 -6.09 6.31 13.45
N SER A 146 -7.35 6.38 13.02
CA SER A 146 -8.44 5.64 13.65
C SER A 146 -8.21 4.13 13.55
N MET A 147 -7.72 3.64 12.42
CA MET A 147 -7.40 2.22 12.25
C MET A 147 -6.28 1.79 13.21
N LEU A 148 -5.24 2.60 13.34
CA LEU A 148 -4.14 2.32 14.26
C LEU A 148 -4.62 2.35 15.73
N ASP A 149 -5.49 3.28 16.08
CA ASP A 149 -6.08 3.36 17.43
C ASP A 149 -6.86 2.10 17.77
N LYS A 150 -7.45 1.45 16.77
CA LYS A 150 -8.20 0.20 16.92
C LYS A 150 -7.33 -1.05 16.82
N GLY A 151 -6.02 -0.88 16.57
CA GLY A 151 -5.08 -1.98 16.50
C GLY A 151 -5.03 -2.74 15.17
N ASN A 152 -5.61 -2.21 14.11
CA ASN A 152 -5.57 -2.87 12.79
C ASN A 152 -5.29 -1.83 11.69
N PRO A 153 -4.07 -1.76 11.11
CA PRO A 153 -2.95 -2.70 11.33
C PRO A 153 -2.31 -2.52 12.71
N PRO A 154 -1.68 -3.57 13.25
CA PRO A 154 -1.00 -3.46 14.53
C PRO A 154 0.24 -2.56 14.44
N GLU A 155 0.56 -1.85 15.51
CA GLU A 155 1.73 -0.97 15.55
C GLU A 155 3.01 -1.69 15.99
N ASP A 156 2.88 -2.79 16.71
CA ASP A 156 4.02 -3.60 17.08
C ASP A 156 4.61 -4.26 15.85
N TRP A 157 5.94 -4.12 15.68
CA TRP A 157 6.62 -4.64 14.49
C TRP A 157 6.43 -6.14 14.30
N GLU A 158 6.59 -6.91 15.38
CA GLU A 158 6.44 -8.36 15.32
C GLU A 158 5.01 -8.76 14.94
N ALA A 159 4.02 -8.11 15.55
CA ALA A 159 2.62 -8.36 15.24
C ALA A 159 2.28 -7.98 13.79
N LEU A 160 2.84 -6.87 13.32
CA LEU A 160 2.63 -6.42 11.94
C LEU A 160 3.24 -7.41 10.94
N LEU A 161 4.43 -7.90 11.22
CA LEU A 161 5.14 -8.83 10.35
C LEU A 161 4.43 -10.19 10.27
N GLU A 162 3.81 -10.62 11.36
CA GLU A 162 3.08 -11.89 11.43
C GLU A 162 1.66 -11.83 10.88
N ALA A 163 1.14 -10.65 10.69
CA ALA A 163 -0.24 -10.47 10.23
C ALA A 163 -0.49 -10.99 8.81
#